data_d2334e222f39e17e91660d4b6c296ea2
#
_entry.id   d2334e222f39e17e91660d4b6c296ea2
#
_cell.length_a   1.000
_cell.length_b   1.000
_cell.length_c   1.000
_cell.angle_alpha   90.00
_cell.angle_beta   90.00
_cell.angle_gamma   90.00
#
_symmetry.space_group_name_H-M   'P 1'
#
loop_
_entity.id
_entity.type
_entity.pdbx_description
1 polymer ?
#
loop_
_entity_poly.entity_id
_entity_poly.type
_entity_poly.pdbx_seq_one_letter_code
_entity_poly.pdbx_strand_id
1 'polypeptide(L)'
;NESLYQYCLSLRAHGWVRDLPNQNVLYKKNGNSFEDSFMFVLPGYNLRPNEINGRVGIEQLKKIPRIIAQRRNNAEVFKSLFMNSKIVNIQKETHESSWFGFSIILKGHLKNKRSMVLNKLKEYKIETRPIISGNFLKYPVINFMDYSVYGDLKNSEEIDNNGFFIGNNHIDLERELNYFKDVIENII
;
A
#
# COMPACT_ATOMS: atom_id res chain seq x y z
N ASN A 1 15.36 13.81 14.00
CA ASN A 1 15.37 14.11 15.44
C ASN A 1 16.17 13.04 16.15
N GLU A 2 17.30 13.44 16.75
CA GLU A 2 18.25 12.52 17.39
C GLU A 2 17.63 11.76 18.57
N SER A 3 16.84 12.42 19.39
CA SER A 3 16.18 11.77 20.53
C SER A 3 15.23 10.68 20.05
N LEU A 4 14.42 10.92 19.01
CA LEU A 4 13.53 9.92 18.44
C LEU A 4 14.31 8.73 17.87
N TYR A 5 15.45 8.98 17.21
CA TYR A 5 16.33 7.94 16.72
C TYR A 5 16.82 7.03 17.85
N GLN A 6 17.25 7.61 18.97
CA GLN A 6 17.74 6.84 20.14
C GLN A 6 16.62 6.00 20.77
N TYR A 7 15.40 6.53 20.88
CA TYR A 7 14.23 5.72 21.28
C TYR A 7 14.01 4.54 20.35
N CYS A 8 13.99 4.75 19.04
CA CYS A 8 13.80 3.69 18.05
C CYS A 8 14.94 2.66 18.10
N LEU A 9 16.18 3.10 18.31
CA LEU A 9 17.35 2.23 18.40
C LEU A 9 17.25 1.27 19.60
N SER A 10 16.78 1.76 20.75
CA SER A 10 16.53 0.96 21.94
C SER A 10 15.32 0.04 21.75
N LEU A 11 14.17 0.60 21.32
CA LEU A 11 12.92 -0.14 21.17
C LEU A 11 13.03 -1.34 20.22
N ARG A 12 13.72 -1.19 19.08
CA ARG A 12 13.90 -2.29 18.11
C ARG A 12 14.71 -3.46 18.65
N ALA A 13 15.44 -3.25 19.74
CA ALA A 13 16.38 -4.18 20.34
C ALA A 13 16.07 -4.37 21.83
N HIS A 14 14.91 -4.89 22.12
CA HIS A 14 14.44 -5.27 23.46
C HIS A 14 14.32 -4.12 24.48
N GLY A 15 14.57 -2.88 24.10
CA GLY A 15 14.58 -1.74 25.03
C GLY A 15 15.90 -1.55 25.78
N TRP A 16 17.01 -2.17 25.35
CA TRP A 16 18.28 -2.04 26.02
C TRP A 16 19.10 -0.82 25.58
N VAL A 17 20.12 -0.45 26.37
CA VAL A 17 20.98 0.70 26.10
C VAL A 17 22.29 0.33 25.37
N ARG A 18 22.53 -0.92 25.08
CA ARG A 18 23.76 -1.45 24.48
C ARG A 18 24.22 -0.65 23.27
N ASP A 19 23.30 -0.44 22.34
CA ASP A 19 23.59 0.18 21.04
C ASP A 19 23.46 1.73 21.06
N LEU A 20 23.11 2.30 22.21
CA LEU A 20 23.03 3.75 22.37
C LEU A 20 24.41 4.38 22.55
N PRO A 21 24.62 5.62 22.11
CA PRO A 21 25.84 6.37 22.42
C PRO A 21 26.01 6.55 23.94
N ASN A 22 27.23 6.84 24.39
CA ASN A 22 27.49 7.03 25.80
C ASN A 22 26.67 8.18 26.40
N GLN A 23 26.52 9.26 25.64
CA GLN A 23 25.59 10.34 25.95
C GLN A 23 24.30 10.11 25.16
N ASN A 24 23.22 9.83 25.84
CA ASN A 24 21.90 9.58 25.23
C ASN A 24 20.79 10.09 26.14
N VAL A 25 19.57 10.19 25.57
CA VAL A 25 18.41 10.76 26.27
C VAL A 25 17.66 9.76 27.16
N LEU A 26 18.00 8.48 27.10
CA LEU A 26 17.24 7.43 27.78
C LEU A 26 17.86 6.98 29.09
N TYR A 27 19.18 6.96 29.17
CA TYR A 27 19.90 6.38 30.32
C TYR A 27 21.32 6.93 30.43
N LYS A 28 21.73 7.29 31.63
CA LYS A 28 23.13 7.66 31.90
C LYS A 28 23.95 6.38 32.12
N LYS A 29 24.73 5.97 31.13
CA LYS A 29 25.65 4.83 31.25
C LYS A 29 26.64 5.05 32.39
N ASN A 30 26.90 3.99 33.16
CA ASN A 30 27.78 4.03 34.31
C ASN A 30 29.27 3.76 33.97
N GLY A 31 29.53 3.36 32.71
CA GLY A 31 30.87 3.01 32.22
C GLY A 31 31.26 1.55 32.46
N ASN A 32 30.46 0.76 33.15
CA ASN A 32 30.62 -0.67 33.26
C ASN A 32 30.00 -1.35 32.01
N SER A 33 30.85 -1.77 31.09
CA SER A 33 30.41 -2.35 29.81
C SER A 33 29.57 -3.60 29.98
N PHE A 34 29.78 -4.39 31.05
CA PHE A 34 28.95 -5.58 31.31
C PHE A 34 27.54 -5.20 31.73
N GLU A 35 27.40 -4.30 32.69
CA GLU A 35 26.09 -3.86 33.18
C GLU A 35 25.34 -3.06 32.13
N ASP A 36 25.99 -2.09 31.49
CA ASP A 36 25.40 -1.25 30.45
C ASP A 36 24.90 -2.09 29.25
N SER A 37 25.57 -3.21 28.93
CA SER A 37 25.17 -4.10 27.83
C SER A 37 23.85 -4.84 28.06
N PHE A 38 23.44 -5.02 29.30
CA PHE A 38 22.24 -5.75 29.68
C PHE A 38 21.22 -4.88 30.42
N MET A 39 21.38 -3.56 30.38
CA MET A 39 20.43 -2.62 30.97
C MET A 39 19.27 -2.40 30.02
N PHE A 40 18.04 -2.70 30.49
CA PHE A 40 16.78 -2.49 29.78
C PHE A 40 16.07 -1.27 30.37
N VAL A 41 15.70 -0.30 29.53
CA VAL A 41 15.11 0.98 29.95
C VAL A 41 13.75 1.25 29.34
N LEU A 42 13.34 0.45 28.35
CA LEU A 42 12.05 0.52 27.69
C LEU A 42 11.46 -0.87 27.47
N PRO A 43 10.12 -1.00 27.40
CA PRO A 43 9.47 -2.21 26.91
C PRO A 43 9.68 -2.31 25.40
N GLY A 44 10.71 -3.02 24.98
CA GLY A 44 11.12 -3.06 23.58
C GLY A 44 10.67 -4.31 22.82
N TYR A 45 10.97 -4.32 21.53
CA TYR A 45 10.62 -5.38 20.60
C TYR A 45 11.87 -6.06 20.07
N ASN A 46 11.72 -7.23 19.44
CA ASN A 46 12.78 -7.88 18.68
C ASN A 46 12.57 -7.62 17.18
N LEU A 47 13.00 -6.46 16.70
CA LEU A 47 12.79 -5.98 15.33
C LEU A 47 14.10 -5.67 14.59
N ARG A 48 15.18 -6.33 14.95
CA ARG A 48 16.46 -6.13 14.26
C ARG A 48 16.36 -6.64 12.82
N PRO A 49 16.76 -5.83 11.83
CA PRO A 49 16.82 -6.29 10.44
C PRO A 49 17.86 -7.40 10.31
N ASN A 50 17.54 -8.40 9.48
CA ASN A 50 18.45 -9.45 9.12
C ASN A 50 19.40 -8.95 8.00
N GLU A 51 20.70 -9.25 8.08
CA GLU A 51 21.68 -8.85 7.07
C GLU A 51 21.39 -9.42 5.69
N ILE A 52 20.79 -10.61 5.61
CA ILE A 52 20.34 -11.21 4.34
C ILE A 52 19.30 -10.31 3.67
N ASN A 53 18.33 -9.79 4.44
CA ASN A 53 17.31 -8.85 3.92
C ASN A 53 17.97 -7.56 3.42
N GLY A 54 18.97 -7.05 4.14
CA GLY A 54 19.76 -5.90 3.72
C GLY A 54 20.49 -6.15 2.39
N ARG A 55 21.12 -7.31 2.23
CA ARG A 55 21.80 -7.67 0.98
C ARG A 55 20.87 -7.80 -0.20
N VAL A 56 19.73 -8.46 0.00
CA VAL A 56 18.67 -8.55 -1.01
C VAL A 56 18.15 -7.16 -1.37
N GLY A 57 17.94 -6.29 -0.36
CA GLY A 57 17.48 -4.91 -0.55
C GLY A 57 18.43 -4.10 -1.44
N ILE A 58 19.73 -4.19 -1.24
CA ILE A 58 20.74 -3.51 -2.07
C ILE A 58 20.60 -3.90 -3.55
N GLU A 59 20.41 -5.19 -3.84
CA GLU A 59 20.22 -5.65 -5.22
C GLU A 59 18.85 -5.22 -5.81
N GLN A 60 17.82 -5.13 -4.98
CA GLN A 60 16.51 -4.62 -5.43
C GLN A 60 16.53 -3.12 -5.73
N LEU A 61 17.24 -2.33 -4.91
CA LEU A 61 17.40 -0.88 -5.14
C LEU A 61 17.95 -0.56 -6.53
N LYS A 62 18.87 -1.35 -7.04
CA LYS A 62 19.43 -1.19 -8.40
C LYS A 62 18.37 -1.32 -9.50
N LYS A 63 17.27 -2.03 -9.24
CA LYS A 63 16.19 -2.29 -10.20
C LYS A 63 15.08 -1.24 -10.15
N ILE A 64 14.99 -0.46 -9.08
CA ILE A 64 13.88 0.48 -8.85
C ILE A 64 13.65 1.46 -10.00
N PRO A 65 14.67 2.12 -10.59
CA PRO A 65 14.43 3.06 -11.69
C PRO A 65 13.68 2.41 -12.85
N ARG A 66 14.10 1.21 -13.26
CA ARG A 66 13.42 0.45 -14.33
C ARG A 66 12.01 0.03 -13.93
N ILE A 67 11.82 -0.42 -12.70
CA ILE A 67 10.51 -0.83 -12.18
C ILE A 67 9.53 0.34 -12.21
N ILE A 68 9.96 1.51 -11.74
CA ILE A 68 9.13 2.73 -11.73
C ILE A 68 8.78 3.14 -13.16
N ALA A 69 9.77 3.18 -14.06
CA ALA A 69 9.55 3.57 -15.46
C ALA A 69 8.52 2.65 -16.14
N GLN A 70 8.65 1.33 -15.99
CA GLN A 70 7.71 0.39 -16.60
C GLN A 70 6.31 0.50 -16.01
N ARG A 71 6.19 0.65 -14.69
CA ARG A 71 4.88 0.82 -14.05
C ARG A 71 4.18 2.10 -14.48
N ARG A 72 4.93 3.18 -14.71
CA ARG A 72 4.41 4.43 -15.27
C ARG A 72 4.00 4.28 -16.73
N ASN A 73 4.79 3.58 -17.54
CA ASN A 73 4.42 3.24 -18.92
C ASN A 73 3.07 2.50 -18.98
N ASN A 74 2.90 1.47 -18.16
CA ASN A 74 1.62 0.76 -18.06
C ASN A 74 0.48 1.69 -17.65
N ALA A 75 0.75 2.68 -16.77
CA ALA A 75 -0.26 3.65 -16.37
C ALA A 75 -0.66 4.60 -17.51
N GLU A 76 0.28 4.99 -18.38
CA GLU A 76 -0.07 5.77 -19.58
C GLU A 76 -0.95 4.97 -20.55
N VAL A 77 -0.64 3.68 -20.76
CA VAL A 77 -1.51 2.78 -21.54
C VAL A 77 -2.88 2.70 -20.91
N PHE A 78 -2.98 2.43 -19.61
CA PHE A 78 -4.26 2.36 -18.90
C PHE A 78 -5.06 3.66 -19.01
N LYS A 79 -4.43 4.81 -18.82
CA LYS A 79 -5.08 6.12 -18.97
C LYS A 79 -5.61 6.32 -20.39
N SER A 80 -4.82 6.00 -21.41
CA SER A 80 -5.23 6.15 -22.81
C SER A 80 -6.46 5.30 -23.16
N LEU A 81 -6.56 4.11 -22.57
CA LEU A 81 -7.68 3.18 -22.80
C LEU A 81 -8.97 3.61 -22.09
N PHE A 82 -8.89 4.24 -20.92
CA PHE A 82 -10.06 4.41 -20.04
C PHE A 82 -10.42 5.86 -19.67
N MET A 83 -9.60 6.88 -19.97
CA MET A 83 -9.87 8.26 -19.58
C MET A 83 -11.21 8.80 -20.09
N ASN A 84 -11.66 8.33 -21.25
CA ASN A 84 -12.92 8.73 -21.87
C ASN A 84 -14.00 7.64 -21.79
N SER A 85 -13.82 6.63 -20.95
CA SER A 85 -14.77 5.52 -20.82
C SER A 85 -16.13 6.01 -20.34
N LYS A 86 -17.21 5.42 -20.86
CA LYS A 86 -18.59 5.67 -20.42
C LYS A 86 -19.04 4.76 -19.28
N ILE A 87 -18.28 3.71 -19.00
CA ILE A 87 -18.65 2.65 -18.04
C ILE A 87 -17.79 2.61 -16.80
N VAL A 88 -16.63 3.27 -16.81
CA VAL A 88 -15.74 3.36 -15.64
C VAL A 88 -15.18 4.77 -15.45
N ASN A 89 -14.92 5.14 -14.20
CA ASN A 89 -14.03 6.21 -13.83
C ASN A 89 -12.71 5.59 -13.35
N ILE A 90 -11.59 6.23 -13.68
CA ILE A 90 -10.26 5.83 -13.25
C ILE A 90 -9.70 6.82 -12.24
N GLN A 91 -8.71 6.40 -11.46
CA GLN A 91 -8.03 7.28 -10.52
C GLN A 91 -7.36 8.46 -11.24
N LYS A 92 -7.41 9.62 -10.60
CA LYS A 92 -6.69 10.82 -11.04
C LYS A 92 -5.35 10.87 -10.30
N GLU A 93 -4.27 10.95 -11.05
CA GLU A 93 -2.95 11.18 -10.48
C GLU A 93 -2.81 12.66 -10.09
N THR A 94 -2.39 12.92 -8.85
CA THR A 94 -2.18 14.28 -8.33
C THR A 94 -0.70 14.64 -8.23
N HIS A 95 0.16 13.64 -8.11
CA HIS A 95 1.62 13.74 -8.04
C HIS A 95 2.24 12.57 -8.78
N GLU A 96 3.56 12.58 -8.94
CA GLU A 96 4.28 11.49 -9.59
C GLU A 96 4.17 10.19 -8.78
N SER A 97 3.38 9.25 -9.29
CA SER A 97 3.15 7.93 -8.70
C SER A 97 3.83 6.82 -9.52
N SER A 98 4.17 5.72 -8.88
CA SER A 98 4.53 4.47 -9.57
C SER A 98 3.33 3.53 -9.75
N TRP A 99 2.13 3.96 -9.44
CA TRP A 99 0.87 3.24 -9.60
C TRP A 99 0.89 1.82 -9.04
N PHE A 100 0.49 1.65 -7.80
CA PHE A 100 0.39 0.34 -7.15
C PHE A 100 -0.53 -0.62 -7.92
N GLY A 101 -1.63 -0.11 -8.41
CA GLY A 101 -2.61 -0.78 -9.23
C GLY A 101 -3.49 0.25 -9.93
N PHE A 102 -4.40 -0.21 -10.75
CA PHE A 102 -5.32 0.62 -11.52
C PHE A 102 -6.70 0.60 -10.87
N SER A 103 -7.01 1.64 -10.12
CA SER A 103 -8.31 1.78 -9.44
C SER A 103 -9.39 2.19 -10.44
N ILE A 104 -10.52 1.51 -10.35
CA ILE A 104 -11.65 1.60 -11.28
C ILE A 104 -12.93 1.74 -10.45
N ILE A 105 -13.80 2.67 -10.83
CA ILE A 105 -15.11 2.83 -10.24
C ILE A 105 -16.14 2.68 -11.37
N LEU A 106 -17.03 1.71 -11.25
CA LEU A 106 -18.07 1.43 -12.23
C LEU A 106 -19.07 2.59 -12.32
N LYS A 107 -19.45 2.95 -13.54
CA LYS A 107 -20.49 3.95 -13.83
C LYS A 107 -21.37 3.52 -15.01
N GLY A 108 -22.27 4.38 -15.43
CA GLY A 108 -23.20 4.08 -16.54
C GLY A 108 -24.04 2.84 -16.23
N HIS A 109 -24.20 1.98 -17.20
CA HIS A 109 -25.00 0.76 -17.07
C HIS A 109 -24.38 -0.32 -16.16
N LEU A 110 -23.09 -0.21 -15.81
CA LEU A 110 -22.40 -1.11 -14.87
C LEU A 110 -22.47 -0.62 -13.41
N LYS A 111 -22.93 0.60 -13.15
CA LYS A 111 -23.09 1.11 -11.79
C LYS A 111 -23.98 0.19 -10.95
N ASN A 112 -23.56 -0.09 -9.71
CA ASN A 112 -24.20 -0.99 -8.74
C ASN A 112 -24.26 -2.47 -9.18
N LYS A 113 -23.49 -2.85 -10.20
CA LYS A 113 -23.38 -4.23 -10.68
C LYS A 113 -22.00 -4.85 -10.39
N ARG A 114 -21.28 -4.32 -9.39
CA ARG A 114 -19.89 -4.76 -9.10
C ARG A 114 -19.75 -6.27 -8.97
N SER A 115 -20.61 -6.93 -8.20
CA SER A 115 -20.54 -8.39 -8.00
C SER A 115 -20.63 -9.17 -9.32
N MET A 116 -21.54 -8.75 -10.21
CA MET A 116 -21.66 -9.35 -11.54
C MET A 116 -20.40 -9.13 -12.38
N VAL A 117 -19.88 -7.89 -12.38
CA VAL A 117 -18.67 -7.54 -13.12
C VAL A 117 -17.47 -8.35 -12.60
N LEU A 118 -17.28 -8.42 -11.29
CA LEU A 118 -16.16 -9.19 -10.69
C LEU A 118 -16.25 -10.69 -10.99
N ASN A 119 -17.44 -11.27 -10.95
CA ASN A 119 -17.64 -12.67 -11.33
C ASN A 119 -17.25 -12.89 -12.79
N LYS A 120 -17.67 -11.99 -13.68
CA LYS A 120 -17.33 -12.08 -15.10
C LYS A 120 -15.82 -11.94 -15.32
N LEU A 121 -15.17 -10.96 -14.73
CA LEU A 121 -13.72 -10.80 -14.80
C LEU A 121 -12.98 -12.06 -14.30
N LYS A 122 -13.48 -12.70 -13.24
CA LYS A 122 -12.92 -13.97 -12.73
C LYS A 122 -13.05 -15.11 -13.73
N GLU A 123 -14.18 -15.22 -14.44
CA GLU A 123 -14.35 -16.20 -15.54
C GLU A 123 -13.28 -16.01 -16.63
N TYR A 124 -12.95 -14.77 -16.94
CA TYR A 124 -11.90 -14.41 -17.90
C TYR A 124 -10.48 -14.41 -17.31
N LYS A 125 -10.28 -14.96 -16.10
CA LYS A 125 -8.99 -15.08 -15.42
C LYS A 125 -8.33 -13.73 -15.09
N ILE A 126 -9.11 -12.68 -14.91
CA ILE A 126 -8.64 -11.36 -14.51
C ILE A 126 -8.77 -11.24 -12.99
N GLU A 127 -7.63 -11.12 -12.30
CA GLU A 127 -7.61 -10.94 -10.85
C GLU A 127 -7.99 -9.50 -10.50
N THR A 128 -8.88 -9.39 -9.52
CA THR A 128 -9.36 -8.10 -9.01
C THR A 128 -9.27 -8.05 -7.50
N ARG A 129 -9.13 -6.85 -6.94
CA ARG A 129 -9.16 -6.62 -5.49
C ARG A 129 -10.01 -5.40 -5.15
N PRO A 130 -10.59 -5.35 -3.94
CA PRO A 130 -11.26 -4.14 -3.47
C PRO A 130 -10.26 -2.98 -3.35
N ILE A 131 -10.72 -1.75 -3.55
CA ILE A 131 -9.89 -0.56 -3.30
C ILE A 131 -9.71 -0.45 -1.78
N ILE A 132 -8.65 -1.07 -1.29
CA ILE A 132 -8.30 -1.22 0.12
C ILE A 132 -9.51 -1.70 0.93
N SER A 133 -10.06 -0.86 1.78
CA SER A 133 -11.18 -1.16 2.66
C SER A 133 -12.51 -0.50 2.24
N GLY A 134 -12.54 0.24 1.12
CA GLY A 134 -13.73 0.98 0.73
C GLY A 134 -14.21 1.92 1.84
N ASN A 135 -15.42 1.70 2.37
CA ASN A 135 -15.92 2.39 3.56
C ASN A 135 -15.55 1.60 4.84
N PHE A 136 -14.51 2.05 5.54
CA PHE A 136 -13.99 1.37 6.73
C PHE A 136 -15.00 1.24 7.88
N LEU A 137 -15.99 2.15 7.95
CA LEU A 137 -17.04 2.07 8.99
C LEU A 137 -17.93 0.82 8.88
N LYS A 138 -17.91 0.12 7.75
CA LYS A 138 -18.65 -1.15 7.58
C LYS A 138 -17.95 -2.35 8.19
N TYR A 139 -16.72 -2.20 8.68
CA TYR A 139 -15.95 -3.31 9.24
C TYR A 139 -16.18 -3.44 10.75
N PRO A 140 -16.41 -4.65 11.27
CA PRO A 140 -16.63 -4.85 12.72
C PRO A 140 -15.49 -4.35 13.61
N VAL A 141 -14.27 -4.25 13.08
CA VAL A 141 -13.10 -3.75 13.83
C VAL A 141 -13.26 -2.31 14.32
N ILE A 142 -14.14 -1.52 13.70
CA ILE A 142 -14.42 -0.16 14.13
C ILE A 142 -14.97 -0.09 15.56
N ASN A 143 -15.63 -1.15 16.02
CA ASN A 143 -16.19 -1.24 17.37
C ASN A 143 -15.12 -1.28 18.49
N PHE A 144 -13.85 -1.52 18.13
CA PHE A 144 -12.72 -1.52 19.06
C PHE A 144 -11.91 -0.21 19.03
N MET A 145 -12.38 0.81 18.33
CA MET A 145 -11.68 2.06 18.10
C MET A 145 -12.49 3.24 18.61
N ASP A 146 -11.81 4.20 19.24
CA ASP A 146 -12.36 5.54 19.45
C ASP A 146 -12.17 6.34 18.15
N TYR A 147 -13.27 6.81 17.56
CA TYR A 147 -13.23 7.52 16.28
C TYR A 147 -14.30 8.60 16.19
N SER A 148 -14.08 9.52 15.27
CA SER A 148 -15.10 10.48 14.84
C SER A 148 -15.24 10.44 13.31
N VAL A 149 -16.45 10.70 12.83
CA VAL A 149 -16.74 10.73 11.39
C VAL A 149 -16.77 12.18 10.94
N TYR A 150 -16.00 12.50 9.90
CA TYR A 150 -15.99 13.81 9.30
C TYR A 150 -16.66 13.79 7.92
N GLY A 151 -17.65 14.67 7.75
CA GLY A 151 -18.38 14.82 6.48
C GLY A 151 -19.37 13.70 6.17
N ASP A 152 -19.82 13.69 4.89
CA ASP A 152 -20.86 12.80 4.39
C ASP A 152 -20.26 11.61 3.70
N LEU A 153 -19.69 10.75 3.97
CA LEU A 153 -19.02 9.56 3.40
C LEU A 153 -19.48 9.09 1.99
N LYS A 154 -20.19 9.94 1.21
CA LYS A 154 -20.74 9.58 -0.12
C LYS A 154 -19.68 9.01 -1.06
N ASN A 155 -18.48 9.63 -1.09
CA ASN A 155 -17.40 9.15 -1.94
C ASN A 155 -16.85 7.80 -1.47
N SER A 156 -16.74 7.59 -0.16
CA SER A 156 -16.31 6.29 0.41
C SER A 156 -17.32 5.20 0.09
N GLU A 157 -18.62 5.51 0.16
CA GLU A 157 -19.68 4.57 -0.20
C GLU A 157 -19.69 4.25 -1.70
N GLU A 158 -19.48 5.26 -2.56
CA GLU A 158 -19.39 5.04 -4.00
C GLU A 158 -18.22 4.13 -4.35
N ILE A 159 -17.05 4.37 -3.74
CA ILE A 159 -15.87 3.51 -3.90
C ILE A 159 -16.15 2.10 -3.38
N ASP A 160 -16.77 1.98 -2.21
CA ASP A 160 -17.09 0.70 -1.60
C ASP A 160 -18.08 -0.13 -2.41
N ASN A 161 -19.07 0.51 -3.00
CA ASN A 161 -20.13 -0.16 -3.76
C ASN A 161 -19.74 -0.47 -5.21
N ASN A 162 -18.93 0.38 -5.84
CA ASN A 162 -18.63 0.34 -7.27
C ASN A 162 -17.15 0.22 -7.61
N GLY A 163 -16.27 0.28 -6.59
CA GLY A 163 -14.83 0.30 -6.77
C GLY A 163 -14.17 -1.08 -6.70
N PHE A 164 -13.17 -1.28 -7.52
CA PHE A 164 -12.20 -2.36 -7.47
C PHE A 164 -10.89 -1.91 -8.14
N PHE A 165 -9.82 -2.68 -8.01
CA PHE A 165 -8.62 -2.43 -8.78
C PHE A 165 -8.07 -3.71 -9.40
N ILE A 166 -7.31 -3.53 -10.49
CA ILE A 166 -6.48 -4.56 -11.12
C ILE A 166 -5.00 -4.24 -10.89
N GLY A 167 -4.15 -5.25 -10.94
CA GLY A 167 -2.73 -5.12 -10.61
C GLY A 167 -1.94 -4.34 -11.66
N ASN A 168 -0.87 -3.68 -11.20
CA ASN A 168 0.19 -3.16 -12.05
C ASN A 168 1.49 -3.89 -11.71
N ASN A 169 2.36 -4.09 -12.70
CA ASN A 169 3.61 -4.81 -12.53
C ASN A 169 4.77 -4.06 -13.20
N HIS A 170 5.98 -4.58 -13.06
CA HIS A 170 7.20 -4.04 -13.67
C HIS A 170 7.53 -4.68 -15.04
N ILE A 171 6.58 -5.40 -15.61
CA ILE A 171 6.60 -5.91 -16.99
C ILE A 171 5.64 -5.09 -17.85
N ASP A 172 5.78 -5.18 -19.15
CA ASP A 172 4.85 -4.60 -20.10
C ASP A 172 3.48 -5.28 -19.97
N LEU A 173 2.42 -4.49 -19.80
CA LEU A 173 1.04 -4.94 -19.63
C LEU A 173 0.11 -4.43 -20.75
N GLU A 174 0.63 -3.91 -21.85
CA GLU A 174 -0.20 -3.34 -22.91
C GLU A 174 -1.24 -4.37 -23.43
N ARG A 175 -0.80 -5.60 -23.65
CA ARG A 175 -1.66 -6.69 -24.12
C ARG A 175 -2.76 -7.03 -23.09
N GLU A 176 -2.38 -7.17 -21.82
CA GLU A 176 -3.28 -7.51 -20.72
C GLU A 176 -4.29 -6.39 -20.47
N LEU A 177 -3.87 -5.14 -20.58
CA LEU A 177 -4.76 -3.98 -20.42
C LEU A 177 -5.75 -3.85 -21.58
N ASN A 178 -5.35 -4.13 -22.82
CA ASN A 178 -6.27 -4.20 -23.96
C ASN A 178 -7.25 -5.37 -23.77
N TYR A 179 -6.78 -6.54 -23.36
CA TYR A 179 -7.66 -7.68 -23.05
C TYR A 179 -8.67 -7.34 -21.95
N PHE A 180 -8.22 -6.69 -20.88
CA PHE A 180 -9.13 -6.23 -19.82
C PHE A 180 -10.18 -5.26 -20.36
N LYS A 181 -9.80 -4.32 -21.21
CA LYS A 181 -10.73 -3.39 -21.87
C LYS A 181 -11.78 -4.14 -22.66
N ASP A 182 -11.37 -5.06 -23.52
CA ASP A 182 -12.27 -5.84 -24.35
C ASP A 182 -13.28 -6.61 -23.50
N VAL A 183 -12.81 -7.23 -22.41
CA VAL A 183 -13.71 -7.97 -21.51
C VAL A 183 -14.69 -7.04 -20.81
N ILE A 184 -14.26 -5.92 -20.22
CA ILE A 184 -15.15 -5.06 -19.43
C ILE A 184 -16.17 -4.31 -20.30
N GLU A 185 -15.80 -3.94 -21.52
CA GLU A 185 -16.70 -3.27 -22.48
C GLU A 185 -17.78 -4.21 -23.03
N ASN A 186 -17.54 -5.51 -23.03
CA ASN A 186 -18.49 -6.53 -23.51
C ASN A 186 -19.31 -7.18 -22.37
N ILE A 187 -19.22 -6.67 -21.14
CA ILE A 187 -20.10 -7.09 -20.05
C ILE A 187 -21.49 -6.44 -20.23
N ILE A 188 -22.47 -7.26 -20.52
CA ILE A 188 -23.87 -6.87 -20.73
C ILE A 188 -24.68 -7.08 -19.44
#